data_f6658c5164457ac366f97ab9aae89864
#
_entry.id   f6658c5164457ac366f97ab9aae89864
#
_cell.length_a   1.000
_cell.length_b   1.000
_cell.length_c   1.000
_cell.angle_alpha   90.00
_cell.angle_beta   90.00
_cell.angle_gamma   90.00
#
_symmetry.space_group_name_H-M   'P 1'
#
loop_
_entity.id
_entity.type
_entity.pdbx_description
1 polymer ?
#
loop_
_entity_poly.entity_id
_entity_poly.type
_entity_poly.pdbx_seq_one_letter_code
_entity_poly.pdbx_strand_id
1 'polypeptide(L)'
;MIEHLHRLAAHAYYCGEHDAGRRACERLMRLPLSPEKEEKVRSNRTWYTRTLTDQGVAAEFTKIDVPPARVGWSLFNPSVVSHGDRLLVNVRSSNYSIDENGRYVIPPEDREAIRTLNCLVEDGRARYWAADYEATGFAVTGLEDVRLNSVDGELIASATIRNWAGRDGTCRIGVGILDRFDRIRDLRCHDTVSGRHEKNWMPITGRREWLYSCSHDGRTCLVREEVDDWTVTAHAEAPLVARGFRGGSQLVEHPWAPGLWWAIVHEVAVSGGRRVYEHRFVIFDEGADWRIMRVSQPFAFRETRSIEFAAGLAVSDQNTLVASFGVRDAEAWLARIPIADVLNIMVDAWE
;
A
#
# COMPACT_ATOMS: atom_id res chain seq x y z
N MET A 1 3.51 -33.07 10.07
CA MET A 1 3.47 -31.69 10.61
C MET A 1 2.77 -30.74 9.64
N ILE A 2 3.25 -30.55 8.41
CA ILE A 2 2.64 -29.61 7.42
C ILE A 2 1.16 -29.93 7.15
N GLU A 3 0.81 -31.18 6.93
CA GLU A 3 -0.59 -31.58 6.69
C GLU A 3 -1.52 -31.27 7.87
N HIS A 4 -1.02 -31.44 9.10
CA HIS A 4 -1.76 -31.07 10.30
C HIS A 4 -2.02 -29.57 10.37
N LEU A 5 -1.02 -28.73 10.03
CA LEU A 5 -1.20 -27.28 9.95
C LEU A 5 -2.23 -26.89 8.88
N HIS A 6 -2.23 -27.54 7.71
CA HIS A 6 -3.25 -27.31 6.69
C HIS A 6 -4.66 -27.65 7.16
N ARG A 7 -4.83 -28.75 7.92
CA ARG A 7 -6.12 -29.11 8.53
C ARG A 7 -6.56 -28.05 9.53
N LEU A 8 -5.67 -27.60 10.43
CA LEU A 8 -5.99 -26.52 11.38
C LEU A 8 -6.36 -25.23 10.65
N ALA A 9 -5.59 -24.82 9.65
CA ALA A 9 -5.87 -23.61 8.87
C ALA A 9 -7.22 -23.65 8.16
N ALA A 10 -7.75 -24.84 7.82
CA ALA A 10 -9.02 -24.98 7.13
C ALA A 10 -10.22 -25.17 8.08
N HIS A 11 -10.03 -25.86 9.20
CA HIS A 11 -11.15 -26.36 10.01
C HIS A 11 -11.30 -25.68 11.37
N ALA A 12 -10.26 -25.05 11.90
CA ALA A 12 -10.31 -24.42 13.21
C ALA A 12 -11.40 -23.31 13.31
N TYR A 13 -11.72 -22.67 12.20
CA TYR A 13 -12.81 -21.69 12.13
C TYR A 13 -14.15 -22.28 12.56
N TYR A 14 -14.49 -23.46 12.04
CA TYR A 14 -15.78 -24.11 12.32
C TYR A 14 -15.88 -24.67 13.73
N CYS A 15 -14.75 -24.83 14.42
CA CYS A 15 -14.67 -25.28 15.80
C CYS A 15 -14.55 -24.12 16.81
N GLY A 16 -14.53 -22.85 16.33
CA GLY A 16 -14.30 -21.68 17.19
C GLY A 16 -12.83 -21.50 17.63
N GLU A 17 -11.91 -22.34 17.14
CA GLU A 17 -10.48 -22.34 17.49
C GLU A 17 -9.69 -21.32 16.64
N HIS A 18 -10.17 -20.06 16.59
CA HIS A 18 -9.67 -19.02 15.69
C HIS A 18 -8.18 -18.75 15.86
N ASP A 19 -7.67 -18.76 17.10
CA ASP A 19 -6.25 -18.53 17.36
C ASP A 19 -5.37 -19.69 16.88
N ALA A 20 -5.85 -20.92 16.96
CA ALA A 20 -5.13 -22.08 16.43
C ALA A 20 -5.07 -22.04 14.90
N GLY A 21 -6.20 -21.68 14.25
CA GLY A 21 -6.25 -21.51 12.80
C GLY A 21 -5.33 -20.39 12.31
N ARG A 22 -5.33 -19.23 12.99
CA ARG A 22 -4.45 -18.11 12.69
C ARG A 22 -2.97 -18.50 12.80
N ARG A 23 -2.55 -19.11 13.92
CA ARG A 23 -1.16 -19.57 14.09
C ARG A 23 -0.76 -20.61 13.04
N ALA A 24 -1.69 -21.48 12.65
CA ALA A 24 -1.42 -22.47 11.61
C ALA A 24 -1.18 -21.81 10.25
N CYS A 25 -1.99 -20.82 9.86
CA CYS A 25 -1.79 -20.05 8.64
C CYS A 25 -0.44 -19.31 8.66
N GLU A 26 -0.11 -18.59 9.74
CA GLU A 26 1.13 -17.84 9.85
C GLU A 26 2.36 -18.77 9.78
N ARG A 27 2.30 -19.93 10.42
CA ARG A 27 3.37 -20.91 10.35
C ARG A 27 3.52 -21.53 8.95
N LEU A 28 2.42 -21.77 8.25
CA LEU A 28 2.46 -22.27 6.88
C LEU A 28 3.08 -21.25 5.92
N MET A 29 2.79 -19.97 6.07
CA MET A 29 3.35 -18.91 5.22
C MET A 29 4.87 -18.73 5.37
N ARG A 30 5.47 -19.33 6.41
CA ARG A 30 6.93 -19.38 6.65
C ARG A 30 7.57 -20.66 6.13
N LEU A 31 6.84 -21.51 5.44
CA LEU A 31 7.33 -22.76 4.85
C LEU A 31 7.41 -22.64 3.32
N PRO A 32 8.28 -23.44 2.66
CA PRO A 32 8.35 -23.49 1.21
C PRO A 32 7.13 -24.23 0.66
N LEU A 33 6.08 -23.49 0.37
CA LEU A 33 4.84 -23.99 -0.23
C LEU A 33 4.83 -23.79 -1.75
N SER A 34 4.04 -24.59 -2.46
CA SER A 34 3.70 -24.30 -3.86
C SER A 34 2.78 -23.06 -3.93
N PRO A 35 2.79 -22.31 -5.04
CA PRO A 35 1.93 -21.13 -5.22
C PRO A 35 0.45 -21.42 -4.92
N GLU A 36 -0.08 -22.55 -5.37
CA GLU A 36 -1.46 -22.96 -5.11
C GLU A 36 -1.75 -23.16 -3.61
N LYS A 37 -0.82 -23.78 -2.88
CA LYS A 37 -0.95 -23.96 -1.43
C LYS A 37 -0.84 -22.62 -0.69
N GLU A 38 0.05 -21.74 -1.12
CA GLU A 38 0.15 -20.40 -0.55
C GLU A 38 -1.15 -19.62 -0.73
N GLU A 39 -1.74 -19.62 -1.93
CA GLU A 39 -3.01 -18.95 -2.20
C GLU A 39 -4.14 -19.49 -1.31
N LYS A 40 -4.21 -20.82 -1.16
CA LYS A 40 -5.18 -21.45 -0.27
C LYS A 40 -4.99 -21.06 1.18
N VAL A 41 -3.75 -20.99 1.65
CA VAL A 41 -3.43 -20.56 3.04
C VAL A 41 -3.82 -19.10 3.23
N ARG A 42 -3.50 -18.20 2.27
CA ARG A 42 -3.91 -16.80 2.32
C ARG A 42 -5.44 -16.68 2.35
N SER A 43 -6.15 -17.43 1.51
CA SER A 43 -7.62 -17.44 1.51
C SER A 43 -8.19 -17.88 2.86
N ASN A 44 -7.67 -18.96 3.44
CA ASN A 44 -8.10 -19.42 4.78
C ASN A 44 -7.78 -18.40 5.87
N ARG A 45 -6.62 -17.74 5.81
CA ARG A 45 -6.18 -16.77 6.80
C ARG A 45 -7.15 -15.59 6.93
N THR A 46 -7.79 -15.17 5.85
CA THR A 46 -8.76 -14.06 5.87
C THR A 46 -9.92 -14.26 6.85
N TRP A 47 -10.21 -15.50 7.24
CA TRP A 47 -11.24 -15.82 8.23
C TRP A 47 -10.76 -15.64 9.67
N TYR A 48 -9.45 -15.51 9.89
CA TYR A 48 -8.82 -15.37 11.20
C TYR A 48 -8.20 -13.99 11.41
N THR A 49 -8.13 -13.17 10.36
CA THR A 49 -7.58 -11.82 10.43
C THR A 49 -8.47 -10.94 11.31
N ARG A 50 -7.82 -10.17 12.17
CA ARG A 50 -8.44 -9.23 13.10
C ARG A 50 -8.19 -7.79 12.67
N THR A 51 -9.00 -6.88 13.15
CA THR A 51 -8.71 -5.45 13.03
C THR A 51 -7.52 -5.08 13.93
N LEU A 52 -6.93 -3.91 13.70
CA LEU A 52 -5.87 -3.39 14.60
C LEU A 52 -6.36 -3.30 16.04
N THR A 53 -7.56 -2.79 16.25
CA THR A 53 -8.13 -2.62 17.58
C THR A 53 -8.41 -3.97 18.26
N ASP A 54 -8.86 -4.98 17.52
CA ASP A 54 -9.05 -6.33 18.05
C ASP A 54 -7.72 -7.03 18.40
N GLN A 55 -6.60 -6.52 17.89
CA GLN A 55 -5.24 -6.98 18.25
C GLN A 55 -4.65 -6.21 19.44
N GLY A 56 -5.40 -5.29 20.04
CA GLY A 56 -4.97 -4.50 21.20
C GLY A 56 -4.17 -3.24 20.85
N VAL A 57 -4.20 -2.81 19.58
CA VAL A 57 -3.60 -1.55 19.15
C VAL A 57 -4.59 -0.41 19.33
N ALA A 58 -4.23 0.62 20.09
CA ALA A 58 -5.07 1.79 20.34
C ALA A 58 -5.06 2.75 19.14
N ALA A 59 -5.64 2.33 18.02
CA ALA A 59 -5.72 3.12 16.80
C ALA A 59 -6.93 4.07 16.83
N GLU A 60 -6.69 5.35 16.57
CA GLU A 60 -7.72 6.38 16.42
C GLU A 60 -7.96 6.65 14.94
N PHE A 61 -9.21 6.49 14.49
CA PHE A 61 -9.59 6.63 13.09
C PHE A 61 -10.31 7.95 12.82
N THR A 62 -9.87 8.67 11.80
CA THR A 62 -10.50 9.91 11.32
C THR A 62 -10.82 9.77 9.83
N LYS A 63 -12.09 9.94 9.46
CA LYS A 63 -12.50 9.99 8.05
C LYS A 63 -12.09 11.32 7.44
N ILE A 64 -11.54 11.28 6.24
CA ILE A 64 -11.27 12.48 5.46
C ILE A 64 -12.58 12.85 4.74
N ASP A 65 -13.18 13.94 5.18
CA ASP A 65 -14.45 14.43 4.64
C ASP A 65 -14.23 15.79 3.97
N VAL A 66 -13.98 15.76 2.68
CA VAL A 66 -13.82 16.94 1.83
C VAL A 66 -14.62 16.74 0.53
N PRO A 67 -15.01 17.81 -0.18
CA PRO A 67 -15.73 17.67 -1.44
C PRO A 67 -14.91 16.87 -2.48
N PRO A 68 -15.50 15.88 -3.14
CA PRO A 68 -14.86 15.20 -4.27
C PRO A 68 -14.69 16.11 -5.47
N ALA A 69 -13.87 15.73 -6.44
CA ALA A 69 -13.60 16.51 -7.65
C ALA A 69 -14.87 16.84 -8.44
N ARG A 70 -15.85 15.96 -8.41
CA ARG A 70 -17.17 16.12 -9.02
C ARG A 70 -18.22 15.43 -8.18
N VAL A 71 -19.46 15.91 -8.29
CA VAL A 71 -20.61 15.27 -7.66
C VAL A 71 -20.71 13.81 -8.13
N GLY A 72 -20.89 12.88 -7.18
CA GLY A 72 -20.99 11.46 -7.46
C GLY A 72 -19.64 10.71 -7.52
N TRP A 73 -18.51 11.42 -7.47
CA TRP A 73 -17.19 10.78 -7.36
C TRP A 73 -16.89 10.39 -5.92
N SER A 74 -16.07 9.35 -5.75
CA SER A 74 -15.60 8.89 -4.45
C SER A 74 -14.22 9.44 -4.12
N LEU A 75 -13.90 9.49 -2.82
CA LEU A 75 -12.57 9.84 -2.30
C LEU A 75 -12.00 8.62 -1.59
N PHE A 76 -10.79 8.18 -1.98
CA PHE A 76 -10.16 6.99 -1.41
C PHE A 76 -8.64 6.97 -1.62
N ASN A 77 -7.97 5.95 -1.10
CA ASN A 77 -6.53 5.70 -1.20
C ASN A 77 -5.68 6.94 -0.90
N PRO A 78 -5.87 7.56 0.29
CA PRO A 78 -5.08 8.71 0.66
C PRO A 78 -3.62 8.33 0.94
N SER A 79 -2.68 9.26 0.65
CA SER A 79 -1.27 9.16 1.01
C SER A 79 -0.89 10.33 1.92
N VAL A 80 -0.45 10.02 3.13
CA VAL A 80 0.05 11.01 4.09
C VAL A 80 1.57 11.10 4.02
N VAL A 81 2.13 12.31 4.15
CA VAL A 81 3.58 12.55 4.21
C VAL A 81 3.88 13.68 5.20
N SER A 82 5.02 13.58 5.90
CA SER A 82 5.59 14.70 6.65
C SER A 82 6.33 15.61 5.69
N HIS A 83 6.00 16.92 5.69
CA HIS A 83 6.65 17.94 4.87
C HIS A 83 6.88 19.19 5.71
N GLY A 84 8.12 19.46 6.09
CA GLY A 84 8.45 20.41 7.14
C GLY A 84 7.74 20.03 8.45
N ASP A 85 7.08 20.99 9.08
CA ASP A 85 6.37 20.80 10.34
C ASP A 85 4.91 20.29 10.16
N ARG A 86 4.50 19.96 8.93
CA ARG A 86 3.11 19.62 8.63
C ARG A 86 2.98 18.20 8.07
N LEU A 87 1.82 17.60 8.35
CA LEU A 87 1.36 16.43 7.64
C LEU A 87 0.51 16.87 6.45
N LEU A 88 0.94 16.50 5.25
CA LEU A 88 0.16 16.69 4.03
C LEU A 88 -0.50 15.38 3.65
N VAL A 89 -1.73 15.47 3.17
CA VAL A 89 -2.49 14.31 2.72
C VAL A 89 -2.91 14.51 1.28
N ASN A 90 -2.48 13.62 0.40
CA ASN A 90 -3.04 13.52 -0.95
C ASN A 90 -4.20 12.55 -0.93
N VAL A 91 -5.29 12.86 -1.61
CA VAL A 91 -6.45 11.96 -1.73
C VAL A 91 -6.80 11.79 -3.20
N ARG A 92 -7.02 10.55 -3.60
CA ARG A 92 -7.53 10.20 -4.91
C ARG A 92 -9.04 10.42 -4.97
N SER A 93 -9.53 11.09 -6.03
CA SER A 93 -10.95 11.21 -6.37
C SER A 93 -11.20 10.52 -7.71
N SER A 94 -12.18 9.64 -7.79
CA SER A 94 -12.47 8.90 -9.02
C SER A 94 -13.97 8.67 -9.22
N ASN A 95 -14.37 8.47 -10.48
CA ASN A 95 -15.76 8.36 -10.93
C ASN A 95 -16.33 6.94 -10.88
N TYR A 96 -15.64 5.99 -10.27
CA TYR A 96 -16.17 4.63 -10.13
C TYR A 96 -16.45 4.27 -8.68
N SER A 97 -17.26 3.26 -8.49
CA SER A 97 -17.44 2.53 -7.23
C SER A 97 -17.24 1.03 -7.47
N ILE A 98 -17.17 0.27 -6.38
CA ILE A 98 -17.13 -1.20 -6.42
C ILE A 98 -18.45 -1.71 -5.86
N ASP A 99 -19.17 -2.54 -6.63
CA ASP A 99 -20.42 -3.16 -6.18
C ASP A 99 -20.17 -4.29 -5.16
N GLU A 100 -21.24 -4.85 -4.64
CA GLU A 100 -21.20 -5.96 -3.67
C GLU A 100 -20.51 -7.24 -4.23
N ASN A 101 -20.41 -7.36 -5.55
CA ASN A 101 -19.75 -8.47 -6.24
C ASN A 101 -18.28 -8.18 -6.57
N GLY A 102 -17.78 -6.98 -6.21
CA GLY A 102 -16.40 -6.55 -6.49
C GLY A 102 -16.19 -6.05 -7.92
N ARG A 103 -17.27 -5.68 -8.65
CA ARG A 103 -17.20 -5.16 -10.02
C ARG A 103 -17.17 -3.65 -10.02
N TYR A 104 -16.44 -3.09 -10.98
CA TYR A 104 -16.42 -1.63 -11.20
C TYR A 104 -17.76 -1.17 -11.76
N VAL A 105 -18.34 -0.16 -11.13
CA VAL A 105 -19.55 0.54 -11.56
C VAL A 105 -19.14 1.96 -11.96
N ILE A 106 -19.25 2.27 -13.24
CA ILE A 106 -18.89 3.58 -13.81
C ILE A 106 -20.18 4.28 -14.22
N PRO A 107 -20.36 5.57 -13.90
CA PRO A 107 -21.55 6.32 -14.29
C PRO A 107 -21.75 6.30 -15.82
N PRO A 108 -22.98 6.15 -16.31
CA PRO A 108 -23.27 6.08 -17.77
C PRO A 108 -22.78 7.30 -18.53
N GLU A 109 -22.78 8.47 -17.92
CA GLU A 109 -22.29 9.72 -18.50
C GLU A 109 -20.80 9.72 -18.79
N ASP A 110 -20.02 8.91 -18.09
CA ASP A 110 -18.57 8.79 -18.28
C ASP A 110 -18.18 7.74 -19.34
N ARG A 111 -19.16 7.09 -19.98
CA ARG A 111 -18.98 6.15 -21.09
C ARG A 111 -17.95 5.06 -20.80
N GLU A 112 -18.03 4.48 -19.63
CA GLU A 112 -17.14 3.40 -19.16
C GLU A 112 -15.66 3.83 -19.00
N ALA A 113 -15.36 5.12 -19.05
CA ALA A 113 -14.00 5.62 -18.80
C ALA A 113 -13.79 5.90 -17.31
N ILE A 114 -12.80 5.26 -16.70
CA ILE A 114 -12.34 5.58 -15.34
C ILE A 114 -11.50 6.85 -15.39
N ARG A 115 -11.89 7.83 -14.59
CA ARG A 115 -11.20 9.12 -14.47
C ARG A 115 -10.77 9.34 -13.05
N THR A 116 -9.54 9.77 -12.87
CA THR A 116 -8.95 10.03 -11.57
C THR A 116 -8.37 11.45 -11.54
N LEU A 117 -8.67 12.15 -10.45
CA LEU A 117 -8.02 13.38 -10.04
C LEU A 117 -7.48 13.21 -8.62
N ASN A 118 -6.52 14.03 -8.26
CA ASN A 118 -5.94 14.02 -6.92
C ASN A 118 -6.05 15.39 -6.28
N CYS A 119 -6.13 15.45 -4.96
CA CYS A 119 -6.11 16.70 -4.22
C CYS A 119 -5.21 16.60 -3.00
N LEU A 120 -4.59 17.73 -2.64
CA LEU A 120 -4.04 17.92 -1.30
C LEU A 120 -5.16 18.36 -0.38
N VAL A 121 -5.22 17.72 0.78
CA VAL A 121 -6.14 18.10 1.85
C VAL A 121 -5.35 18.82 2.93
N GLU A 122 -5.74 20.05 3.21
CA GLU A 122 -5.14 20.92 4.22
C GLU A 122 -6.26 21.69 4.92
N ASP A 123 -6.30 21.64 6.25
CA ASP A 123 -7.31 22.33 7.09
C ASP A 123 -8.76 22.07 6.66
N GLY A 124 -9.08 20.83 6.29
CA GLY A 124 -10.42 20.42 5.86
C GLY A 124 -10.83 20.92 4.46
N ARG A 125 -9.88 21.41 3.67
CA ARG A 125 -10.11 21.88 2.30
C ARG A 125 -9.37 20.98 1.31
N ALA A 126 -10.04 20.66 0.20
CA ALA A 126 -9.44 19.96 -0.93
C ALA A 126 -8.92 20.96 -1.96
N ARG A 127 -7.64 20.83 -2.29
CA ARG A 127 -7.00 21.59 -3.37
C ARG A 127 -6.59 20.62 -4.45
N TYR A 128 -7.40 20.57 -5.53
CA TYR A 128 -7.17 19.65 -6.64
C TYR A 128 -5.98 20.09 -7.48
N TRP A 129 -5.17 19.16 -7.91
CA TRP A 129 -4.02 19.39 -8.74
C TRP A 129 -4.05 18.55 -10.03
N ALA A 130 -3.35 19.02 -11.04
CA ALA A 130 -3.31 18.41 -12.36
C ALA A 130 -1.92 17.87 -12.70
N ALA A 131 -1.88 16.84 -13.52
CA ALA A 131 -0.67 16.36 -14.18
C ALA A 131 -0.80 16.57 -15.67
N ASP A 132 0.16 17.27 -16.25
CA ASP A 132 0.25 17.47 -17.70
C ASP A 132 0.90 16.22 -18.32
N TYR A 133 0.08 15.29 -18.79
CA TYR A 133 0.51 14.18 -19.62
C TYR A 133 -0.59 13.83 -20.63
N GLU A 134 -0.19 13.39 -21.80
CA GLU A 134 -1.13 12.96 -22.82
C GLU A 134 -1.76 11.63 -22.45
N ALA A 135 -3.00 11.66 -22.00
CA ALA A 135 -3.80 10.45 -21.83
C ALA A 135 -4.32 10.02 -23.20
N THR A 136 -3.66 9.07 -23.81
CA THR A 136 -4.06 8.58 -25.14
C THR A 136 -5.19 7.57 -25.05
N GLY A 137 -6.40 8.01 -25.36
CA GLY A 137 -7.50 7.19 -25.91
C GLY A 137 -8.02 5.99 -25.10
N PHE A 138 -7.60 5.80 -23.86
CA PHE A 138 -7.95 4.63 -23.06
C PHE A 138 -9.00 4.90 -21.99
N ALA A 139 -9.65 3.81 -21.56
CA ALA A 139 -10.70 3.81 -20.56
C ALA A 139 -10.25 4.22 -19.13
N VAL A 140 -8.96 4.45 -18.87
CA VAL A 140 -8.43 4.86 -17.56
C VAL A 140 -7.49 6.05 -17.72
N THR A 141 -7.83 7.16 -17.10
CA THR A 141 -7.03 8.40 -17.14
C THR A 141 -6.77 8.92 -15.73
N GLY A 142 -5.64 9.60 -15.55
CA GLY A 142 -5.21 10.18 -14.29
C GLY A 142 -4.16 9.35 -13.55
N LEU A 143 -3.60 9.94 -12.50
CA LEU A 143 -2.59 9.31 -11.67
C LEU A 143 -3.27 8.49 -10.56
N GLU A 144 -3.06 7.17 -10.56
CA GLU A 144 -3.65 6.27 -9.57
C GLU A 144 -2.71 6.08 -8.37
N ASP A 145 -3.29 6.01 -7.18
CA ASP A 145 -2.62 5.61 -5.94
C ASP A 145 -1.31 6.36 -5.69
N VAL A 146 -1.40 7.69 -5.79
CA VAL A 146 -0.26 8.59 -5.61
C VAL A 146 0.33 8.44 -4.21
N ARG A 147 1.64 8.26 -4.13
CA ARG A 147 2.42 8.35 -2.89
C ARG A 147 3.27 9.60 -2.93
N LEU A 148 3.10 10.44 -1.93
CA LEU A 148 3.93 11.61 -1.75
C LEU A 148 5.21 11.27 -0.99
N ASN A 149 6.30 11.94 -1.34
CA ASN A 149 7.56 11.92 -0.63
C ASN A 149 8.11 13.34 -0.51
N SER A 150 8.68 13.68 0.61
CA SER A 150 9.35 14.98 0.82
C SER A 150 10.86 14.77 0.69
N VAL A 151 11.47 15.38 -0.32
CA VAL A 151 12.91 15.27 -0.61
C VAL A 151 13.46 16.67 -0.80
N ASP A 152 14.42 17.08 0.01
CA ASP A 152 15.11 18.40 -0.08
C ASP A 152 14.13 19.59 -0.17
N GLY A 153 12.99 19.50 0.51
CA GLY A 153 11.95 20.54 0.51
C GLY A 153 11.01 20.49 -0.70
N GLU A 154 11.19 19.57 -1.63
CA GLU A 154 10.27 19.30 -2.73
C GLU A 154 9.29 18.17 -2.38
N LEU A 155 8.08 18.24 -2.93
CA LEU A 155 7.11 17.16 -2.90
C LEU A 155 7.23 16.31 -4.16
N ILE A 156 7.72 15.10 -4.01
CA ILE A 156 7.80 14.12 -5.08
C ILE A 156 6.53 13.26 -5.04
N ALA A 157 5.85 13.17 -6.16
CA ALA A 157 4.70 12.28 -6.34
C ALA A 157 5.10 11.08 -7.18
N SER A 158 4.90 9.88 -6.68
CA SER A 158 5.00 8.65 -7.45
C SER A 158 3.62 8.02 -7.57
N ALA A 159 3.24 7.60 -8.78
CA ALA A 159 1.89 7.15 -9.08
C ALA A 159 1.87 6.03 -10.11
N THR A 160 0.84 5.21 -10.08
CA THR A 160 0.56 4.29 -11.18
C THR A 160 -0.10 5.07 -12.33
N ILE A 161 0.50 4.96 -13.51
CA ILE A 161 -0.04 5.51 -14.76
C ILE A 161 -0.35 4.35 -15.71
N ARG A 162 -1.57 4.30 -16.18
CA ARG A 162 -1.96 3.37 -17.21
C ARG A 162 -1.87 4.05 -18.58
N ASN A 163 -1.33 3.35 -19.56
CA ASN A 163 -1.24 3.82 -20.93
C ASN A 163 -0.37 5.08 -21.13
N TRP A 164 0.76 5.14 -20.47
CA TRP A 164 1.77 6.15 -20.76
C TRP A 164 2.21 6.04 -22.23
N ALA A 165 2.15 7.13 -22.94
CA ALA A 165 2.46 7.23 -24.38
C ALA A 165 1.61 6.30 -25.31
N GLY A 166 0.42 5.91 -24.88
CA GLY A 166 -0.59 5.29 -25.74
C GLY A 166 -0.38 3.86 -26.16
N ARG A 167 0.44 3.08 -25.44
CA ARG A 167 0.98 1.90 -26.12
C ARG A 167 0.34 0.55 -25.81
N ASP A 168 0.06 0.16 -24.57
CA ASP A 168 -0.19 -1.28 -24.37
C ASP A 168 -1.12 -1.65 -23.21
N GLY A 169 -1.74 -0.67 -22.58
CA GLY A 169 -2.56 -0.90 -21.38
C GLY A 169 -1.77 -1.28 -20.14
N THR A 170 -0.43 -1.27 -20.21
CA THR A 170 0.46 -1.61 -19.11
C THR A 170 0.47 -0.49 -18.08
N CYS A 171 0.45 -0.85 -16.80
CA CYS A 171 0.68 0.10 -15.73
C CYS A 171 2.16 0.34 -15.56
N ARG A 172 2.55 1.61 -15.44
CA ARG A 172 3.91 2.06 -15.14
C ARG A 172 3.91 2.97 -13.92
N ILE A 173 5.05 3.13 -13.29
CA ILE A 173 5.21 4.16 -12.26
C ILE A 173 5.71 5.44 -12.92
N GLY A 174 4.93 6.50 -12.73
CA GLY A 174 5.33 7.85 -13.05
C GLY A 174 5.80 8.57 -11.79
N VAL A 175 6.88 9.33 -11.90
CA VAL A 175 7.44 10.16 -10.84
C VAL A 175 7.56 11.58 -11.33
N GLY A 176 7.13 12.53 -10.52
CA GLY A 176 7.20 13.97 -10.85
C GLY A 176 7.20 14.82 -9.59
N ILE A 177 7.41 16.10 -9.76
CA ILE A 177 7.46 17.11 -8.68
C ILE A 177 6.10 17.82 -8.61
N LEU A 178 5.41 17.71 -7.47
CA LEU A 178 4.21 18.51 -7.20
C LEU A 178 4.63 19.89 -6.73
N ASP A 179 4.39 20.88 -7.57
CA ASP A 179 4.78 22.25 -7.29
C ASP A 179 3.74 23.03 -6.46
N ARG A 180 4.11 24.22 -6.03
CA ARG A 180 3.26 25.13 -5.24
C ARG A 180 2.03 25.68 -6.01
N PHE A 181 1.95 25.42 -7.30
CA PHE A 181 0.82 25.83 -8.16
C PHE A 181 -0.13 24.68 -8.46
N ASP A 182 -0.03 23.60 -7.71
CA ASP A 182 -0.86 22.40 -7.86
C ASP A 182 -0.71 21.73 -9.23
N ARG A 183 0.55 21.61 -9.69
CA ARG A 183 0.90 20.94 -10.95
C ARG A 183 2.04 19.95 -10.72
N ILE A 184 1.95 18.80 -11.37
CA ILE A 184 3.09 17.89 -11.47
C ILE A 184 3.98 18.38 -12.61
N ARG A 185 5.23 18.67 -12.28
CA ARG A 185 6.30 19.00 -13.24
C ARG A 185 7.25 17.82 -13.40
N ASP A 186 7.97 17.80 -14.50
CA ASP A 186 9.03 16.84 -14.82
C ASP A 186 8.56 15.38 -14.64
N LEU A 187 7.31 15.11 -15.03
CA LEU A 187 6.75 13.78 -14.92
C LEU A 187 7.50 12.82 -15.86
N ARG A 188 8.17 11.83 -15.28
CA ARG A 188 8.86 10.76 -15.99
C ARG A 188 8.20 9.43 -15.67
N CYS A 189 8.14 8.56 -16.63
CA CYS A 189 7.59 7.23 -16.47
C CYS A 189 8.67 6.17 -16.65
N HIS A 190 8.78 5.28 -15.68
CA HIS A 190 9.69 4.16 -15.78
C HIS A 190 9.28 3.26 -16.96
N ASP A 191 10.18 3.07 -17.89
CA ASP A 191 9.94 2.21 -19.06
C ASP A 191 10.41 0.79 -18.74
N THR A 192 9.48 -0.04 -18.31
CA THR A 192 9.81 -1.44 -18.02
C THR A 192 10.04 -2.22 -19.30
N VAL A 193 11.22 -2.78 -19.42
CA VAL A 193 11.63 -3.64 -20.55
C VAL A 193 10.78 -4.93 -20.62
N SER A 194 10.05 -5.26 -19.58
CA SER A 194 9.48 -6.59 -19.38
C SER A 194 8.01 -6.77 -19.80
N GLY A 195 7.30 -5.69 -20.21
CA GLY A 195 5.86 -5.76 -20.48
C GLY A 195 5.01 -6.12 -19.26
N ARG A 196 5.56 -6.07 -18.05
CA ARG A 196 4.85 -6.32 -16.80
C ARG A 196 4.18 -5.05 -16.31
N HIS A 197 3.07 -5.22 -15.57
CA HIS A 197 2.48 -4.12 -14.84
C HIS A 197 3.36 -3.73 -13.66
N GLU A 198 3.86 -2.48 -13.66
CA GLU A 198 4.54 -1.89 -12.52
C GLU A 198 3.55 -1.14 -11.66
N LYS A 199 3.52 -1.47 -10.37
CA LYS A 199 2.61 -0.86 -9.39
C LYS A 199 3.25 -0.85 -8.02
N ASN A 200 2.78 0.11 -7.21
CA ASN A 200 2.99 0.09 -5.76
C ASN A 200 4.45 0.17 -5.32
N TRP A 201 5.31 0.87 -6.05
CA TRP A 201 6.62 1.23 -5.53
C TRP A 201 6.44 2.09 -4.29
N MET A 202 7.23 1.81 -3.25
CA MET A 202 7.13 2.45 -1.95
C MET A 202 8.26 3.46 -1.78
N PRO A 203 8.01 4.78 -1.82
CA PRO A 203 9.07 5.77 -1.66
C PRO A 203 9.80 5.61 -0.32
N ILE A 204 11.10 5.83 -0.31
CA ILE A 204 11.90 5.98 0.91
C ILE A 204 11.90 7.46 1.26
N THR A 205 11.34 7.84 2.41
CA THR A 205 11.20 9.24 2.81
C THR A 205 12.56 9.95 2.81
N GLY A 206 12.61 11.14 2.20
CA GLY A 206 13.81 11.95 2.08
C GLY A 206 14.76 11.54 0.95
N ARG A 207 14.41 10.56 0.12
CA ARG A 207 15.28 10.04 -0.95
C ARG A 207 14.53 9.90 -2.29
N ARG A 208 15.27 9.99 -3.40
CA ARG A 208 14.80 9.59 -4.74
C ARG A 208 15.06 8.11 -4.98
N GLU A 209 14.55 7.31 -4.06
CA GLU A 209 14.62 5.85 -4.06
C GLU A 209 13.28 5.27 -3.62
N TRP A 210 13.00 4.07 -4.10
CA TRP A 210 11.78 3.33 -3.78
C TRP A 210 12.12 1.89 -3.44
N LEU A 211 11.42 1.33 -2.49
CA LEU A 211 11.35 -0.12 -2.36
C LEU A 211 10.53 -0.64 -3.55
N TYR A 212 11.19 -1.34 -4.45
CA TYR A 212 10.60 -1.97 -5.62
C TYR A 212 9.77 -3.18 -5.23
N SER A 213 10.34 -4.05 -4.39
CA SER A 213 9.71 -5.28 -3.92
C SER A 213 10.30 -5.75 -2.61
N CYS A 214 9.44 -6.30 -1.74
CA CYS A 214 9.86 -7.00 -0.51
C CYS A 214 10.47 -8.37 -0.81
N SER A 215 10.13 -9.00 -1.95
CA SER A 215 10.63 -10.32 -2.34
C SER A 215 10.53 -10.50 -3.86
N HIS A 216 11.51 -9.97 -4.59
CA HIS A 216 11.71 -10.22 -6.01
C HIS A 216 12.82 -11.25 -6.17
N ASP A 217 12.49 -12.40 -6.73
CA ASP A 217 13.42 -13.55 -6.81
C ASP A 217 14.06 -13.92 -5.46
N GLY A 218 13.25 -13.80 -4.36
CA GLY A 218 13.69 -14.11 -3.01
C GLY A 218 14.56 -13.04 -2.34
N ARG A 219 14.66 -11.85 -2.90
CA ARG A 219 15.45 -10.74 -2.37
C ARG A 219 14.64 -9.45 -2.24
N THR A 220 14.95 -8.65 -1.24
CA THR A 220 14.50 -7.25 -1.18
C THR A 220 15.13 -6.48 -2.32
N CYS A 221 14.37 -5.68 -3.05
CA CYS A 221 14.86 -4.90 -4.17
C CYS A 221 14.47 -3.43 -4.02
N LEU A 222 15.42 -2.56 -4.30
CA LEU A 222 15.20 -1.12 -4.42
C LEU A 222 15.29 -0.69 -5.88
N VAL A 223 14.66 0.45 -6.18
CA VAL A 223 14.85 1.17 -7.43
C VAL A 223 15.27 2.60 -7.13
N ARG A 224 16.27 3.07 -7.84
CA ARG A 224 16.82 4.43 -7.74
C ARG A 224 16.64 5.16 -9.05
N GLU A 225 16.27 6.43 -8.96
CA GLU A 225 16.28 7.35 -10.08
C GLU A 225 17.71 7.80 -10.37
N GLU A 226 18.17 7.56 -11.60
CA GLU A 226 19.42 8.08 -12.15
C GLU A 226 19.12 9.24 -13.09
N VAL A 227 20.14 9.88 -13.65
CA VAL A 227 19.97 11.08 -14.50
C VAL A 227 19.06 10.80 -15.70
N ASP A 228 19.24 9.66 -16.37
CA ASP A 228 18.50 9.31 -17.58
C ASP A 228 17.82 7.93 -17.51
N ASP A 229 17.89 7.22 -16.37
CA ASP A 229 17.41 5.84 -16.26
C ASP A 229 16.97 5.52 -14.82
N TRP A 230 16.55 4.28 -14.62
CA TRP A 230 16.12 3.72 -13.34
C TRP A 230 16.85 2.42 -13.09
N THR A 231 17.59 2.35 -12.00
CA THR A 231 18.37 1.16 -11.65
C THR A 231 17.69 0.37 -10.56
N VAL A 232 17.38 -0.91 -10.83
CA VAL A 232 16.89 -1.86 -9.82
C VAL A 232 18.06 -2.64 -9.25
N THR A 233 18.20 -2.59 -7.92
CA THR A 233 19.27 -3.28 -7.18
C THR A 233 18.66 -4.29 -6.21
N ALA A 234 19.18 -5.53 -6.25
CA ALA A 234 18.84 -6.56 -5.30
C ALA A 234 19.69 -6.43 -4.03
N HIS A 235 19.05 -6.57 -2.89
CA HIS A 235 19.64 -6.44 -1.55
C HIS A 235 19.56 -7.77 -0.78
N ALA A 236 19.35 -7.73 0.53
CA ALA A 236 19.30 -8.92 1.38
C ALA A 236 18.26 -9.95 0.92
N GLU A 237 18.48 -11.20 1.29
CA GLU A 237 17.45 -12.24 1.15
C GLU A 237 16.16 -11.84 1.85
N ALA A 238 15.03 -12.23 1.27
CA ALA A 238 13.72 -11.98 1.82
C ALA A 238 13.20 -13.21 2.57
N PRO A 239 12.56 -13.03 3.74
CA PRO A 239 11.95 -14.15 4.45
C PRO A 239 10.75 -14.70 3.68
N LEU A 240 10.46 -15.98 3.85
CA LEU A 240 9.40 -16.66 3.10
C LEU A 240 8.02 -16.01 3.27
N VAL A 241 7.74 -15.41 4.41
CA VAL A 241 6.49 -14.70 4.67
C VAL A 241 6.30 -13.49 3.74
N ALA A 242 7.40 -12.90 3.25
CA ALA A 242 7.36 -11.71 2.40
C ALA A 242 6.99 -11.99 0.94
N ARG A 243 6.90 -13.24 0.51
CA ARG A 243 6.60 -13.61 -0.90
C ARG A 243 5.27 -13.06 -1.42
N GLY A 244 4.32 -12.81 -0.55
CA GLY A 244 3.03 -12.24 -0.91
C GLY A 244 2.90 -10.74 -0.72
N PHE A 245 3.94 -10.08 -0.20
CA PHE A 245 3.89 -8.66 0.11
C PHE A 245 3.90 -7.82 -1.15
N ARG A 246 2.94 -6.93 -1.22
CA ARG A 246 2.82 -5.88 -2.24
C ARG A 246 3.01 -4.53 -1.57
N GLY A 247 3.57 -3.59 -2.29
CA GLY A 247 3.82 -2.26 -1.76
C GLY A 247 2.54 -1.56 -1.29
N GLY A 248 2.62 -0.93 -0.16
CA GLY A 248 1.58 -0.13 0.46
C GLY A 248 2.02 1.32 0.65
N SER A 249 2.44 1.68 1.85
CA SER A 249 2.90 3.04 2.21
C SER A 249 4.30 3.36 1.69
N GLN A 250 4.79 4.56 1.91
CA GLN A 250 6.21 4.88 1.90
C GLN A 250 6.92 4.26 3.10
N LEU A 251 8.26 4.16 3.01
CA LEU A 251 9.13 3.85 4.13
C LEU A 251 9.41 5.12 4.91
N VAL A 252 9.23 5.07 6.23
CA VAL A 252 9.57 6.16 7.16
C VAL A 252 10.60 5.68 8.16
N GLU A 253 11.59 6.53 8.46
CA GLU A 253 12.63 6.17 9.42
C GLU A 253 12.05 6.01 10.83
N HIS A 254 12.57 5.03 11.55
CA HIS A 254 12.16 4.76 12.93
C HIS A 254 12.65 5.89 13.86
N PRO A 255 11.77 6.57 14.62
CA PRO A 255 12.14 7.78 15.34
C PRO A 255 13.18 7.57 16.44
N TRP A 256 13.36 6.35 16.94
CA TRP A 256 14.33 6.02 18.02
C TRP A 256 15.48 5.14 17.57
N ALA A 257 15.48 4.69 16.33
CA ALA A 257 16.48 3.76 15.82
C ALA A 257 16.84 4.10 14.39
N PRO A 258 17.73 5.08 14.17
CA PRO A 258 18.20 5.47 12.84
C PRO A 258 18.71 4.26 12.06
N GLY A 259 18.39 4.23 10.76
CA GLY A 259 18.70 3.11 9.89
C GLY A 259 17.66 1.98 9.91
N LEU A 260 16.69 2.00 10.84
CA LEU A 260 15.51 1.15 10.76
C LEU A 260 14.35 1.91 10.09
N TRP A 261 13.61 1.23 9.25
CA TRP A 261 12.56 1.82 8.43
C TRP A 261 11.23 1.09 8.59
N TRP A 262 10.17 1.85 8.87
CA TRP A 262 8.81 1.34 8.93
C TRP A 262 8.13 1.41 7.59
N ALA A 263 7.33 0.40 7.27
CA ALA A 263 6.40 0.44 6.16
C ALA A 263 5.13 -0.34 6.48
N ILE A 264 4.06 -0.05 5.75
CA ILE A 264 2.87 -0.89 5.69
C ILE A 264 2.85 -1.53 4.30
N VAL A 265 2.80 -2.84 4.26
CA VAL A 265 2.60 -3.63 3.04
C VAL A 265 1.20 -4.24 3.05
N HIS A 266 0.73 -4.71 1.90
CA HIS A 266 -0.51 -5.45 1.83
C HIS A 266 -0.33 -6.79 1.13
N GLU A 267 -1.20 -7.73 1.47
CA GLU A 267 -1.37 -9.01 0.79
C GLU A 267 -2.77 -9.06 0.21
N VAL A 268 -2.94 -9.73 -0.93
CA VAL A 268 -4.24 -9.91 -1.57
C VAL A 268 -4.57 -11.39 -1.57
N ALA A 269 -5.72 -11.73 -1.04
CA ALA A 269 -6.31 -13.06 -1.12
C ALA A 269 -7.61 -13.02 -1.92
N VAL A 270 -7.94 -14.14 -2.56
CA VAL A 270 -9.28 -14.35 -3.12
C VAL A 270 -10.02 -15.30 -2.18
N SER A 271 -11.08 -14.81 -1.55
CA SER A 271 -11.87 -15.57 -0.60
C SER A 271 -13.36 -15.44 -0.92
N GLY A 272 -14.01 -16.54 -1.23
CA GLY A 272 -15.42 -16.54 -1.64
C GLY A 272 -15.67 -15.75 -2.95
N GLY A 273 -14.71 -15.77 -3.88
CA GLY A 273 -14.79 -15.04 -5.15
C GLY A 273 -14.52 -13.54 -5.07
N ARG A 274 -14.20 -13.01 -3.88
CA ARG A 274 -13.92 -11.58 -3.65
C ARG A 274 -12.47 -11.37 -3.27
N ARG A 275 -11.91 -10.24 -3.68
CA ARG A 275 -10.58 -9.81 -3.21
C ARG A 275 -10.69 -9.32 -1.76
N VAL A 276 -9.77 -9.78 -0.94
CA VAL A 276 -9.61 -9.36 0.46
C VAL A 276 -8.19 -8.86 0.62
N TYR A 277 -8.04 -7.70 1.23
CA TYR A 277 -6.74 -7.10 1.51
C TYR A 277 -6.44 -7.21 2.99
N GLU A 278 -5.22 -7.63 3.29
CA GLU A 278 -4.68 -7.70 4.64
C GLU A 278 -3.38 -6.90 4.67
N HIS A 279 -3.10 -6.23 5.77
CA HIS A 279 -1.92 -5.39 5.91
C HIS A 279 -0.96 -5.96 6.93
N ARG A 280 0.31 -5.57 6.80
CA ARG A 280 1.33 -5.80 7.84
C ARG A 280 2.19 -4.57 7.99
N PHE A 281 2.57 -4.27 9.22
CA PHE A 281 3.74 -3.44 9.47
C PHE A 281 5.00 -4.26 9.23
N VAL A 282 5.99 -3.64 8.62
CA VAL A 282 7.29 -4.26 8.33
C VAL A 282 8.38 -3.30 8.79
N ILE A 283 9.44 -3.84 9.42
CA ILE A 283 10.65 -3.11 9.75
C ILE A 283 11.79 -3.65 8.89
N PHE A 284 12.43 -2.73 8.15
CA PHE A 284 13.64 -2.98 7.38
C PHE A 284 14.85 -2.42 8.13
N ASP A 285 15.99 -3.07 8.02
CA ASP A 285 17.28 -2.60 8.50
C ASP A 285 18.18 -2.27 7.29
N GLU A 286 18.43 -0.98 7.10
CA GLU A 286 19.30 -0.48 6.04
C GLU A 286 20.75 -0.92 6.26
N GLY A 287 21.24 -0.92 7.52
CA GLY A 287 22.57 -1.35 7.90
C GLY A 287 22.83 -2.84 7.62
N ALA A 288 21.76 -3.64 7.57
CA ALA A 288 21.79 -5.04 7.20
C ALA A 288 21.33 -5.28 5.74
N ASP A 289 21.66 -4.35 4.85
CA ASP A 289 21.37 -4.42 3.42
C ASP A 289 19.85 -4.51 3.12
N TRP A 290 19.05 -3.67 3.79
CA TRP A 290 17.59 -3.62 3.64
C TRP A 290 16.88 -4.94 4.01
N ARG A 291 17.46 -5.65 4.94
CA ARG A 291 16.88 -6.89 5.46
C ARG A 291 15.57 -6.62 6.18
N ILE A 292 14.56 -7.42 5.91
CA ILE A 292 13.31 -7.44 6.68
C ILE A 292 13.60 -8.09 8.03
N MET A 293 13.50 -7.31 9.11
CA MET A 293 13.78 -7.74 10.47
C MET A 293 12.54 -8.23 11.20
N ARG A 294 11.46 -7.47 11.13
CA ARG A 294 10.22 -7.76 11.84
C ARG A 294 9.01 -7.56 10.95
N VAL A 295 7.98 -8.35 11.20
CA VAL A 295 6.67 -8.23 10.55
C VAL A 295 5.57 -8.33 11.60
N SER A 296 4.50 -7.56 11.44
CA SER A 296 3.35 -7.70 12.32
C SER A 296 2.52 -8.93 11.95
N GLN A 297 1.64 -9.33 12.86
CA GLN A 297 0.48 -10.15 12.48
C GLN A 297 -0.29 -9.43 11.36
N PRO A 298 -0.96 -10.18 10.45
CA PRO A 298 -1.83 -9.56 9.46
C PRO A 298 -3.02 -8.88 10.13
N PHE A 299 -3.40 -7.74 9.61
CA PHE A 299 -4.53 -6.98 10.14
C PHE A 299 -5.38 -6.32 9.03
N ALA A 300 -6.61 -6.01 9.37
CA ALA A 300 -7.42 -5.00 8.70
C ALA A 300 -7.42 -3.74 9.56
N PHE A 301 -7.56 -2.56 8.95
CA PHE A 301 -7.70 -1.34 9.74
C PHE A 301 -9.04 -1.31 10.48
N ARG A 302 -10.12 -1.48 9.76
CA ARG A 302 -11.50 -1.34 10.26
C ARG A 302 -12.40 -2.51 9.93
N GLU A 303 -12.28 -3.05 8.74
CA GLU A 303 -13.19 -4.06 8.20
C GLU A 303 -12.44 -5.30 7.74
N THR A 304 -12.60 -6.39 8.47
CA THR A 304 -12.05 -7.69 8.03
C THR A 304 -12.74 -8.16 6.76
N ARG A 305 -12.03 -8.89 5.91
CA ARG A 305 -12.52 -9.47 4.66
C ARG A 305 -13.05 -8.43 3.67
N SER A 306 -12.47 -7.25 3.68
CA SER A 306 -12.81 -6.11 2.84
C SER A 306 -11.63 -5.72 1.94
N ILE A 307 -11.86 -4.74 1.07
CA ILE A 307 -10.82 -4.04 0.34
C ILE A 307 -10.46 -2.80 1.15
N GLU A 308 -9.33 -2.85 1.83
CA GLU A 308 -8.70 -1.69 2.41
C GLU A 308 -7.31 -1.53 1.80
N PHE A 309 -6.88 -0.32 1.50
CA PHE A 309 -5.59 -0.09 0.86
C PHE A 309 -4.84 1.05 1.53
N ALA A 310 -3.74 0.71 2.23
CA ALA A 310 -2.84 1.70 2.79
C ALA A 310 -1.88 2.23 1.72
N ALA A 311 -1.88 3.54 1.50
CA ALA A 311 -1.01 4.20 0.54
C ALA A 311 -0.09 5.25 1.18
N GLY A 312 -0.17 5.47 2.50
CA GLY A 312 0.68 6.43 3.19
C GLY A 312 0.98 6.05 4.63
N LEU A 313 2.17 6.42 5.07
CA LEU A 313 2.65 6.34 6.45
C LEU A 313 3.53 7.55 6.74
N ALA A 314 3.36 8.14 7.92
CA ALA A 314 4.18 9.22 8.42
C ALA A 314 4.43 9.03 9.92
N VAL A 315 5.49 9.63 10.43
CA VAL A 315 5.73 9.80 11.87
C VAL A 315 5.23 11.20 12.24
N SER A 316 4.24 11.30 13.11
CA SER A 316 3.70 12.60 13.55
C SER A 316 4.44 13.16 14.75
N ASP A 317 4.94 12.28 15.61
CA ASP A 317 5.76 12.56 16.78
C ASP A 317 6.55 11.29 17.13
N GLN A 318 7.43 11.37 18.13
CA GLN A 318 8.28 10.25 18.49
C GLN A 318 7.54 8.96 18.88
N ASN A 319 6.24 9.02 19.16
CA ASN A 319 5.47 7.89 19.67
C ASN A 319 4.33 7.46 18.77
N THR A 320 4.06 8.20 17.69
CA THR A 320 2.82 8.02 16.89
C THR A 320 3.11 7.91 15.40
N LEU A 321 2.66 6.82 14.80
CA LEU A 321 2.52 6.67 13.36
C LEU A 321 1.17 7.23 12.91
N VAL A 322 1.14 7.84 11.74
CA VAL A 322 -0.08 8.18 11.02
C VAL A 322 -0.12 7.38 9.74
N ALA A 323 -1.05 6.45 9.64
CA ALA A 323 -1.32 5.71 8.41
C ALA A 323 -2.50 6.33 7.68
N SER A 324 -2.46 6.32 6.36
CA SER A 324 -3.59 6.70 5.51
C SER A 324 -4.02 5.52 4.64
N PHE A 325 -5.33 5.29 4.55
CA PHE A 325 -5.88 4.15 3.83
C PHE A 325 -7.26 4.42 3.25
N GLY A 326 -7.56 3.74 2.14
CA GLY A 326 -8.88 3.72 1.54
C GLY A 326 -9.68 2.50 1.96
N VAL A 327 -11.01 2.62 1.97
CA VAL A 327 -11.95 1.53 2.23
C VAL A 327 -12.89 1.39 1.04
N ARG A 328 -12.93 0.20 0.43
CA ARG A 328 -13.84 -0.19 -0.68
C ARG A 328 -13.78 0.74 -1.91
N ASP A 329 -12.64 1.40 -2.14
CA ASP A 329 -12.51 2.47 -3.14
C ASP A 329 -13.60 3.55 -3.06
N ALA A 330 -14.10 3.81 -1.85
CA ALA A 330 -15.20 4.75 -1.60
C ALA A 330 -14.93 5.74 -0.47
N GLU A 331 -14.01 5.42 0.43
CA GLU A 331 -13.72 6.24 1.61
C GLU A 331 -12.23 6.41 1.81
N ALA A 332 -11.84 7.58 2.32
CA ALA A 332 -10.48 7.93 2.71
C ALA A 332 -10.39 8.13 4.22
N TRP A 333 -9.39 7.53 4.85
CA TRP A 333 -9.21 7.52 6.30
C TRP A 333 -7.77 7.77 6.73
N LEU A 334 -7.61 8.34 7.91
CA LEU A 334 -6.37 8.39 8.66
C LEU A 334 -6.50 7.52 9.91
N ALA A 335 -5.39 6.89 10.31
CA ALA A 335 -5.26 6.18 11.58
C ALA A 335 -4.05 6.75 12.33
N ARG A 336 -4.23 7.23 13.55
CA ARG A 336 -3.15 7.54 14.49
C ARG A 336 -2.90 6.31 15.34
N ILE A 337 -1.66 5.85 15.37
CA ILE A 337 -1.33 4.52 15.89
C ILE A 337 -0.10 4.63 16.80
N PRO A 338 -0.20 4.28 18.10
CA PRO A 338 0.96 4.27 18.99
C PRO A 338 2.02 3.26 18.51
N ILE A 339 3.27 3.71 18.40
CA ILE A 339 4.40 2.85 17.95
C ILE A 339 4.57 1.67 18.91
N ALA A 340 4.45 1.90 20.21
CA ALA A 340 4.59 0.85 21.22
C ALA A 340 3.61 -0.30 21.02
N ASP A 341 2.36 0.01 20.66
CA ASP A 341 1.33 -1.01 20.41
C ASP A 341 1.63 -1.82 19.15
N VAL A 342 2.13 -1.16 18.10
CA VAL A 342 2.55 -1.86 16.89
C VAL A 342 3.70 -2.82 17.19
N LEU A 343 4.68 -2.40 17.99
CA LEU A 343 5.80 -3.27 18.38
C LEU A 343 5.35 -4.53 19.13
N ASN A 344 4.24 -4.46 19.90
CA ASN A 344 3.69 -5.59 20.63
C ASN A 344 3.08 -6.68 19.72
N ILE A 345 2.62 -6.31 18.52
CA ILE A 345 2.07 -7.26 17.54
C ILE A 345 3.10 -7.72 16.50
N MET A 346 4.35 -7.25 16.59
CA MET A 346 5.42 -7.63 15.66
C MET A 346 6.20 -8.85 16.18
N VAL A 347 6.58 -9.68 15.24
CA VAL A 347 7.41 -10.87 15.47
C VAL A 347 8.63 -10.83 14.55
N ASP A 348 9.63 -11.66 14.85
CA ASP A 348 10.76 -11.86 13.95
C ASP A 348 10.27 -12.34 12.58
N ALA A 349 10.83 -11.79 11.51
CA ALA A 349 10.41 -12.13 10.15
C ALA A 349 10.90 -13.51 9.70
N TRP A 350 11.89 -14.07 10.39
CA TRP A 350 12.63 -15.30 10.03
C TRP A 350 12.25 -16.53 10.84
N GLU A 351 11.56 -16.34 12.00
CA GLU A 351 11.10 -17.41 12.90
C GLU A 351 9.66 -17.94 12.52
#